data_17c1a341d99eb85c1a18ad7b7713aca3
#
_entry.id   17c1a341d99eb85c1a18ad7b7713aca3
#
_cell.length_a   1.000
_cell.length_b   1.000
_cell.length_c   1.000
_cell.angle_alpha   90.00
_cell.angle_beta   90.00
_cell.angle_gamma   90.00
#
_symmetry.space_group_name_H-M   'P 1'
#
loop_
_entity.id
_entity.type
_entity.pdbx_description
1 polymer ?
#
loop_
_entity_poly.entity_id
_entity_poly.type
_entity_poly.pdbx_seq_one_letter_code
_entity_poly.pdbx_strand_id
1 'polypeptide(L)'
;MSKEESLPIGGYAEKAYLEYSMYVILDRALPFVGDGLKPVQRRIVYAMSELGLKSTSKFKKSARTVGDVIGKFHPHGDGAAYEAMVLMAQNFSTRYPLIEGQGNFGSLDDPKSFAAMRYTECRLSAYAQTLLSEISQGTVDWMPNFDGTLIEPKFLSSRLPNVLLNGASGIAVGMATDIPPHNLTDVVKASIALIDNPKMTVSDLISYIPSPDFPTKAEIISSPEEMLEMYSTGRGSVKLRATYEIEDGEIVITALPYQVSTSKILEQIAAQVESVSYTHLRAHET
;
A
#
# COMPACT_ATOMS: atom_id res chain seq x y z
N MET A 1 -7.53 -49.25 -15.64
CA MET A 1 -8.12 -49.16 -14.29
C MET A 1 -7.24 -48.17 -13.52
N SER A 2 -7.71 -46.95 -13.31
CA SER A 2 -7.05 -45.98 -12.43
C SER A 2 -7.14 -46.51 -11.00
N LYS A 3 -6.01 -46.68 -10.33
CA LYS A 3 -6.01 -46.94 -8.89
C LYS A 3 -6.59 -45.70 -8.20
N GLU A 4 -7.73 -45.89 -7.56
CA GLU A 4 -8.25 -44.89 -6.64
C GLU A 4 -7.25 -44.77 -5.46
N GLU A 5 -6.60 -43.61 -5.31
CA GLU A 5 -5.80 -43.30 -4.14
C GLU A 5 -6.74 -42.77 -3.04
N SER A 6 -6.83 -43.50 -1.96
CA SER A 6 -7.56 -43.06 -0.76
C SER A 6 -6.59 -42.35 0.19
N LEU A 7 -6.77 -41.07 0.42
CA LEU A 7 -5.99 -40.27 1.37
C LEU A 7 -6.84 -39.95 2.60
N PRO A 8 -6.30 -40.10 3.82
CA PRO A 8 -6.99 -39.64 5.04
C PRO A 8 -7.21 -38.13 4.96
N ILE A 9 -8.46 -37.69 5.19
CA ILE A 9 -8.86 -36.30 5.05
C ILE A 9 -8.04 -35.34 5.94
N GLY A 10 -7.64 -35.78 7.15
CA GLY A 10 -6.80 -35.01 8.05
C GLY A 10 -5.43 -34.69 7.46
N GLY A 11 -4.72 -35.71 6.95
CA GLY A 11 -3.41 -35.51 6.34
C GLY A 11 -3.45 -34.71 5.03
N TYR A 12 -4.53 -34.88 4.24
CA TYR A 12 -4.75 -34.05 3.04
C TYR A 12 -4.97 -32.59 3.41
N ALA A 13 -5.85 -32.32 4.39
CA ALA A 13 -6.18 -30.96 4.81
C ALA A 13 -4.95 -30.24 5.41
N GLU A 14 -4.15 -30.94 6.23
CA GLU A 14 -2.92 -30.39 6.81
C GLU A 14 -1.92 -29.99 5.71
N LYS A 15 -1.66 -30.87 4.76
CA LYS A 15 -0.76 -30.60 3.65
C LYS A 15 -1.24 -29.45 2.78
N ALA A 16 -2.51 -29.47 2.36
CA ALA A 16 -3.10 -28.43 1.53
C ALA A 16 -3.11 -27.07 2.23
N TYR A 17 -3.40 -27.04 3.54
CA TYR A 17 -3.36 -25.80 4.32
C TYR A 17 -1.93 -25.26 4.48
N LEU A 18 -0.94 -26.12 4.68
CA LEU A 18 0.46 -25.72 4.74
C LEU A 18 0.92 -25.13 3.41
N GLU A 19 0.65 -25.79 2.29
CA GLU A 19 0.99 -25.29 0.94
C GLU A 19 0.31 -23.95 0.65
N TYR A 20 -0.97 -23.81 0.97
CA TYR A 20 -1.70 -22.55 0.86
C TYR A 20 -1.10 -21.46 1.74
N SER A 21 -0.76 -21.77 2.99
CA SER A 21 -0.17 -20.81 3.94
C SER A 21 1.18 -20.30 3.43
N MET A 22 2.03 -21.20 2.94
CA MET A 22 3.32 -20.81 2.34
C MET A 22 3.13 -19.93 1.11
N TYR A 23 2.20 -20.26 0.23
CA TYR A 23 1.88 -19.43 -0.94
C TYR A 23 1.41 -18.03 -0.53
N VAL A 24 0.51 -17.93 0.46
CA VAL A 24 0.00 -16.62 0.96
C VAL A 24 1.12 -15.76 1.55
N ILE A 25 2.06 -16.36 2.27
CA ILE A 25 3.20 -15.66 2.87
C ILE A 25 4.18 -15.19 1.78
N LEU A 26 4.60 -16.10 0.90
CA LEU A 26 5.72 -15.87 -0.02
C LEU A 26 5.33 -15.12 -1.29
N ASP A 27 4.10 -15.31 -1.82
CA ASP A 27 3.72 -14.81 -3.15
C ASP A 27 2.36 -14.07 -3.21
N ARG A 28 1.83 -13.60 -2.06
CA ARG A 28 0.55 -12.88 -2.08
C ARG A 28 0.50 -11.69 -1.14
N ALA A 29 0.62 -11.93 0.17
CA ALA A 29 0.20 -10.97 1.19
C ALA A 29 1.30 -10.02 1.64
N LEU A 30 2.54 -10.49 1.68
CA LEU A 30 3.65 -9.71 2.24
C LEU A 30 4.44 -8.98 1.16
N PRO A 31 4.86 -7.74 1.45
CA PRO A 31 5.75 -6.99 0.56
C PRO A 31 7.18 -7.51 0.67
N PHE A 32 7.95 -7.36 -0.40
CA PHE A 32 9.40 -7.59 -0.36
C PHE A 32 10.12 -6.35 0.18
N VAL A 33 11.05 -6.53 1.12
CA VAL A 33 11.72 -5.41 1.79
C VAL A 33 12.52 -4.51 0.83
N GLY A 34 13.08 -5.06 -0.24
CA GLY A 34 13.93 -4.33 -1.18
C GLY A 34 13.16 -3.30 -2.02
N ASP A 35 11.92 -3.60 -2.41
CA ASP A 35 11.10 -2.69 -3.23
C ASP A 35 9.77 -2.27 -2.59
N GLY A 36 9.42 -2.83 -1.43
CA GLY A 36 8.20 -2.49 -0.69
C GLY A 36 6.91 -2.91 -1.39
N LEU A 37 6.97 -3.81 -2.37
CA LEU A 37 5.82 -4.19 -3.20
C LEU A 37 5.38 -5.62 -2.93
N LYS A 38 4.07 -5.81 -2.95
CA LYS A 38 3.46 -7.15 -3.07
C LYS A 38 3.63 -7.67 -4.50
N PRO A 39 3.60 -8.98 -4.73
CA PRO A 39 3.75 -9.54 -6.07
C PRO A 39 2.81 -8.94 -7.12
N VAL A 40 1.53 -8.77 -6.81
CA VAL A 40 0.57 -8.16 -7.74
C VAL A 40 0.93 -6.71 -8.08
N GLN A 41 1.38 -5.91 -7.11
CA GLN A 41 1.79 -4.53 -7.32
C GLN A 41 3.02 -4.44 -8.21
N ARG A 42 4.02 -5.27 -7.97
CA ARG A 42 5.24 -5.37 -8.77
C ARG A 42 4.93 -5.76 -10.21
N ARG A 43 4.07 -6.76 -10.41
CA ARG A 43 3.62 -7.23 -11.73
C ARG A 43 2.85 -6.15 -12.49
N ILE A 44 2.03 -5.35 -11.82
CA ILE A 44 1.35 -4.19 -12.43
C ILE A 44 2.37 -3.14 -12.90
N VAL A 45 3.29 -2.72 -12.02
CA VAL A 45 4.31 -1.71 -12.36
C VAL A 45 5.21 -2.21 -13.50
N TYR A 46 5.62 -3.46 -13.46
CA TYR A 46 6.44 -4.08 -14.52
C TYR A 46 5.69 -4.18 -15.85
N ALA A 47 4.45 -4.67 -15.86
CA ALA A 47 3.64 -4.76 -17.07
C ALA A 47 3.39 -3.38 -17.69
N MET A 48 3.16 -2.34 -16.87
CA MET A 48 3.03 -0.96 -17.36
C MET A 48 4.32 -0.44 -17.97
N SER A 49 5.48 -0.83 -17.43
CA SER A 49 6.79 -0.52 -18.02
C SER A 49 6.98 -1.18 -19.39
N GLU A 50 6.64 -2.47 -19.51
CA GLU A 50 6.67 -3.21 -20.77
C GLU A 50 5.73 -2.61 -21.84
N LEU A 51 4.59 -2.09 -21.44
CA LEU A 51 3.65 -1.37 -22.30
C LEU A 51 4.12 0.05 -22.67
N GLY A 52 5.28 0.50 -22.16
CA GLY A 52 5.81 1.85 -22.39
C GLY A 52 5.00 2.97 -21.76
N LEU A 53 4.23 2.68 -20.70
CA LEU A 53 3.38 3.64 -20.01
C LEU A 53 4.17 4.52 -19.03
N LYS A 54 5.15 5.26 -19.52
CA LYS A 54 5.95 6.21 -18.74
C LYS A 54 5.09 7.41 -18.30
N SER A 55 5.54 8.17 -17.31
CA SER A 55 4.86 9.38 -16.82
C SER A 55 4.63 10.46 -17.88
N THR A 56 5.44 10.46 -18.95
CA THR A 56 5.32 11.36 -20.09
C THR A 56 4.47 10.81 -21.23
N SER A 57 4.06 9.53 -21.16
CA SER A 57 3.25 8.89 -22.20
C SER A 57 1.79 9.31 -22.09
N LYS A 58 1.04 9.08 -23.17
CA LYS A 58 -0.43 9.19 -23.15
C LYS A 58 -1.01 8.11 -22.23
N PHE A 59 -2.06 8.47 -21.52
CA PHE A 59 -2.85 7.51 -20.76
C PHE A 59 -3.40 6.38 -21.64
N LYS A 60 -3.50 5.20 -21.06
CA LYS A 60 -4.13 4.02 -21.70
C LYS A 60 -5.24 3.49 -20.82
N LYS A 61 -6.24 2.86 -21.43
CA LYS A 61 -7.34 2.21 -20.69
C LYS A 61 -6.80 1.25 -19.64
N SER A 62 -7.30 1.37 -18.41
CA SER A 62 -6.89 0.49 -17.30
C SER A 62 -7.15 -0.99 -17.61
N ALA A 63 -8.24 -1.28 -18.34
CA ALA A 63 -8.54 -2.63 -18.81
C ALA A 63 -7.41 -3.23 -19.68
N ARG A 64 -6.68 -2.42 -20.46
CA ARG A 64 -5.52 -2.90 -21.23
C ARG A 64 -4.40 -3.36 -20.32
N THR A 65 -4.05 -2.54 -19.33
CA THR A 65 -2.99 -2.88 -18.36
C THR A 65 -3.37 -4.12 -17.56
N VAL A 66 -4.60 -4.18 -17.03
CA VAL A 66 -5.09 -5.34 -16.27
C VAL A 66 -5.04 -6.61 -17.13
N GLY A 67 -5.47 -6.53 -18.40
CA GLY A 67 -5.40 -7.66 -19.33
C GLY A 67 -3.98 -8.18 -19.54
N ASP A 68 -3.00 -7.30 -19.71
CA ASP A 68 -1.59 -7.71 -19.83
C ASP A 68 -1.04 -8.30 -18.50
N VAL A 69 -1.42 -7.76 -17.35
CA VAL A 69 -1.00 -8.28 -16.04
C VAL A 69 -1.50 -9.70 -15.83
N ILE A 70 -2.79 -9.94 -15.99
CA ILE A 70 -3.39 -11.27 -15.74
C ILE A 70 -2.98 -12.28 -16.81
N GLY A 71 -2.84 -11.85 -18.05
CA GLY A 71 -2.48 -12.72 -19.16
C GLY A 71 -1.01 -13.12 -19.19
N LYS A 72 -0.11 -12.33 -18.61
CA LYS A 72 1.33 -12.55 -18.70
C LYS A 72 2.00 -12.92 -17.38
N PHE A 73 1.56 -12.35 -16.26
CA PHE A 73 2.33 -12.40 -15.01
C PHE A 73 1.52 -12.85 -13.79
N HIS A 74 0.22 -12.54 -13.73
CA HIS A 74 -0.58 -12.73 -12.51
C HIS A 74 -1.87 -13.51 -12.80
N PRO A 75 -1.87 -14.85 -12.75
CA PRO A 75 -2.98 -15.71 -13.16
C PRO A 75 -4.10 -15.72 -12.11
N HIS A 76 -4.67 -14.55 -11.81
CA HIS A 76 -5.75 -14.35 -10.85
C HIS A 76 -6.86 -13.48 -11.46
N GLY A 77 -7.93 -13.23 -10.68
CA GLY A 77 -9.06 -12.44 -11.15
C GLY A 77 -8.68 -10.99 -11.50
N ASP A 78 -9.23 -10.48 -12.58
CA ASP A 78 -9.03 -9.12 -13.08
C ASP A 78 -9.47 -8.04 -12.09
N GLY A 79 -10.56 -8.31 -11.35
CA GLY A 79 -11.04 -7.41 -10.30
C GLY A 79 -10.00 -7.13 -9.22
N ALA A 80 -9.33 -8.17 -8.72
CA ALA A 80 -8.29 -8.03 -7.69
C ALA A 80 -7.07 -7.26 -8.21
N ALA A 81 -6.64 -7.52 -9.45
CA ALA A 81 -5.54 -6.78 -10.08
C ALA A 81 -5.91 -5.31 -10.30
N TYR A 82 -7.16 -5.04 -10.71
CA TYR A 82 -7.63 -3.67 -10.88
C TYR A 82 -7.76 -2.93 -9.55
N GLU A 83 -8.31 -3.55 -8.50
CA GLU A 83 -8.38 -2.95 -7.17
C GLU A 83 -6.98 -2.59 -6.63
N ALA A 84 -5.99 -3.47 -6.78
CA ALA A 84 -4.61 -3.17 -6.43
C ALA A 84 -4.06 -1.98 -7.22
N MET A 85 -4.36 -1.87 -8.52
CA MET A 85 -4.00 -0.73 -9.36
C MET A 85 -4.65 0.57 -8.85
N VAL A 86 -5.92 0.53 -8.49
CA VAL A 86 -6.66 1.69 -7.97
C VAL A 86 -6.02 2.21 -6.69
N LEU A 87 -5.69 1.34 -5.73
CA LEU A 87 -5.04 1.74 -4.48
C LEU A 87 -3.69 2.42 -4.72
N MET A 88 -2.90 1.94 -5.68
CA MET A 88 -1.61 2.55 -6.06
C MET A 88 -1.75 3.92 -6.74
N ALA A 89 -2.94 4.26 -7.23
CA ALA A 89 -3.23 5.55 -7.86
C ALA A 89 -3.89 6.56 -6.91
N GLN A 90 -4.46 6.11 -5.78
CA GLN A 90 -5.13 6.97 -4.81
C GLN A 90 -4.11 7.72 -3.96
N ASN A 91 -4.13 9.05 -4.04
CA ASN A 91 -3.23 9.94 -3.29
C ASN A 91 -3.55 10.04 -1.79
N PHE A 92 -4.72 9.57 -1.37
CA PHE A 92 -5.14 9.46 0.03
C PHE A 92 -4.86 8.06 0.62
N SER A 93 -4.57 7.06 -0.21
CA SER A 93 -4.20 5.69 0.20
C SER A 93 -2.70 5.45 0.14
N THR A 94 -2.00 6.09 -0.80
CA THR A 94 -0.57 5.91 -1.05
C THR A 94 0.14 7.25 -0.96
N ARG A 95 1.18 7.35 -0.13
CA ARG A 95 1.91 8.61 0.11
C ARG A 95 2.60 9.14 -1.14
N TYR A 96 3.18 8.25 -1.93
CA TYR A 96 3.80 8.53 -3.23
C TYR A 96 3.21 7.59 -4.27
N PRO A 97 2.10 7.97 -4.92
CA PRO A 97 1.42 7.14 -5.89
C PRO A 97 2.35 6.63 -6.99
N LEU A 98 2.25 5.33 -7.29
CA LEU A 98 3.02 4.69 -8.35
C LEU A 98 2.33 4.82 -9.71
N ILE A 99 1.03 5.07 -9.71
CA ILE A 99 0.18 5.16 -10.88
C ILE A 99 -0.51 6.52 -10.89
N GLU A 100 -0.53 7.14 -12.06
CA GLU A 100 -1.39 8.28 -12.34
C GLU A 100 -2.65 7.77 -13.03
N GLY A 101 -3.80 8.08 -12.44
CA GLY A 101 -5.12 7.71 -12.96
C GLY A 101 -5.85 8.88 -13.60
N GLN A 102 -6.64 8.60 -14.64
CA GLN A 102 -7.59 9.53 -15.24
C GLN A 102 -8.98 8.91 -15.23
N GLY A 103 -9.94 9.62 -14.68
CA GLY A 103 -11.30 9.15 -14.40
C GLY A 103 -11.53 8.97 -12.91
N ASN A 104 -12.58 8.23 -12.53
CA ASN A 104 -12.92 8.00 -11.13
C ASN A 104 -12.13 6.82 -10.56
N PHE A 105 -11.14 7.11 -9.73
CA PHE A 105 -10.36 6.16 -8.92
C PHE A 105 -10.78 6.15 -7.44
N GLY A 106 -12.00 6.56 -7.12
CA GLY A 106 -12.49 6.71 -5.75
C GLY A 106 -12.16 8.07 -5.14
N SER A 107 -12.67 8.30 -3.95
CA SER A 107 -12.44 9.51 -3.16
C SER A 107 -12.16 9.16 -1.71
N LEU A 108 -11.73 10.13 -0.91
CA LEU A 108 -11.54 9.94 0.53
C LEU A 108 -12.87 9.58 1.24
N ASP A 109 -14.00 10.11 0.74
CA ASP A 109 -15.33 9.82 1.28
C ASP A 109 -15.75 8.38 1.01
N ASP A 110 -15.46 7.89 -0.19
CA ASP A 110 -15.74 6.51 -0.59
C ASP A 110 -14.58 5.93 -1.43
N PRO A 111 -13.55 5.40 -0.78
CA PRO A 111 -12.36 4.85 -1.44
C PRO A 111 -12.65 3.65 -2.36
N LYS A 112 -13.77 2.96 -2.13
CA LYS A 112 -14.16 1.77 -2.90
C LYS A 112 -15.12 2.08 -4.07
N SER A 113 -15.64 3.29 -4.16
CA SER A 113 -16.51 3.73 -5.25
C SER A 113 -15.69 4.26 -6.43
N PHE A 114 -15.01 3.38 -7.13
CA PHE A 114 -14.27 3.69 -8.34
C PHE A 114 -14.97 3.12 -9.58
N ALA A 115 -14.75 3.76 -10.75
CA ALA A 115 -15.34 3.32 -12.00
C ALA A 115 -14.73 2.02 -12.50
N ALA A 116 -15.48 1.25 -13.28
CA ALA A 116 -14.97 0.04 -13.93
C ALA A 116 -13.77 0.36 -14.85
N MET A 117 -12.82 -0.58 -14.94
CA MET A 117 -11.55 -0.42 -15.66
C MET A 117 -11.68 -0.03 -17.13
N ARG A 118 -12.83 -0.26 -17.76
CA ARG A 118 -13.12 0.17 -19.13
C ARG A 118 -13.32 1.68 -19.27
N TYR A 119 -13.64 2.38 -18.18
CA TYR A 119 -13.87 3.83 -18.17
C TYR A 119 -12.66 4.62 -17.72
N THR A 120 -11.75 4.00 -16.93
CA THR A 120 -10.56 4.66 -16.40
C THR A 120 -9.36 4.47 -17.31
N GLU A 121 -8.39 5.38 -17.18
CA GLU A 121 -7.11 5.33 -17.88
C GLU A 121 -5.98 5.50 -16.89
N CYS A 122 -4.82 4.92 -17.18
CA CYS A 122 -3.66 4.96 -16.30
C CYS A 122 -2.34 5.08 -17.04
N ARG A 123 -1.31 5.52 -16.31
CA ARG A 123 0.10 5.47 -16.67
C ARG A 123 0.95 5.45 -15.40
N LEU A 124 2.24 5.12 -15.51
CA LEU A 124 3.17 5.20 -14.39
C LEU A 124 3.41 6.66 -13.99
N SER A 125 3.55 6.88 -12.69
CA SER A 125 4.01 8.17 -12.16
C SER A 125 5.51 8.39 -12.38
N ALA A 126 5.98 9.61 -12.21
CA ALA A 126 7.41 9.90 -12.21
C ALA A 126 8.15 9.16 -11.08
N TYR A 127 7.49 9.00 -9.93
CA TYR A 127 8.04 8.25 -8.80
C TYR A 127 8.22 6.75 -9.13
N ALA A 128 7.27 6.11 -9.79
CA ALA A 128 7.40 4.71 -10.20
C ALA A 128 8.61 4.47 -11.11
N GLN A 129 9.01 5.46 -11.89
CA GLN A 129 10.20 5.33 -12.75
C GLN A 129 11.51 5.21 -11.96
N THR A 130 11.56 5.73 -10.72
CA THR A 130 12.74 5.57 -9.86
C THR A 130 12.91 4.11 -9.41
N LEU A 131 11.81 3.34 -9.32
CA LEU A 131 11.84 1.92 -8.98
C LEU A 131 12.29 1.04 -10.17
N LEU A 132 12.16 1.55 -11.40
CA LEU A 132 12.40 0.82 -12.64
C LEU A 132 13.70 1.22 -13.35
N SER A 133 14.29 2.35 -12.97
CA SER A 133 15.33 3.02 -13.77
C SER A 133 16.59 2.19 -14.05
N GLU A 134 16.88 1.20 -13.21
CA GLU A 134 18.07 0.36 -13.31
C GLU A 134 17.76 -1.11 -13.59
N ILE A 135 16.49 -1.45 -13.88
CA ILE A 135 16.02 -2.83 -14.05
C ILE A 135 16.78 -3.61 -15.15
N SER A 136 17.26 -2.92 -16.17
CA SER A 136 18.05 -3.50 -17.28
C SER A 136 19.56 -3.50 -17.06
N GLN A 137 20.03 -3.07 -15.87
CA GLN A 137 21.47 -2.90 -15.59
C GLN A 137 22.06 -4.05 -14.76
N GLY A 138 21.38 -5.19 -14.69
CA GLY A 138 21.84 -6.33 -13.88
C GLY A 138 21.63 -6.16 -12.38
N THR A 139 20.75 -5.26 -11.97
CA THR A 139 20.48 -4.94 -10.57
C THR A 139 19.40 -5.81 -9.94
N VAL A 140 18.73 -6.63 -10.72
CA VAL A 140 17.60 -7.46 -10.27
C VAL A 140 17.77 -8.91 -10.74
N ASP A 141 17.24 -9.85 -9.96
CA ASP A 141 17.08 -11.24 -10.37
C ASP A 141 15.79 -11.41 -11.17
N TRP A 142 15.84 -12.32 -12.13
CA TRP A 142 14.72 -12.68 -12.98
C TRP A 142 14.23 -14.08 -12.67
N MET A 143 12.94 -14.32 -12.86
CA MET A 143 12.33 -15.63 -12.73
C MET A 143 11.33 -15.86 -13.88
N PRO A 144 11.03 -17.13 -14.23
CA PRO A 144 9.94 -17.43 -15.15
C PRO A 144 8.60 -16.93 -14.60
N ASN A 145 7.72 -16.47 -15.49
CA ASN A 145 6.33 -16.23 -15.15
C ASN A 145 5.58 -17.55 -14.88
N PHE A 146 4.29 -17.50 -14.58
CA PHE A 146 3.49 -18.66 -14.16
C PHE A 146 3.43 -19.82 -15.18
N ASP A 147 3.57 -19.54 -16.47
CA ASP A 147 3.56 -20.56 -17.54
C ASP A 147 4.94 -20.84 -18.16
N GLY A 148 5.98 -20.15 -17.69
CA GLY A 148 7.36 -20.30 -18.15
C GLY A 148 7.65 -19.71 -19.54
N THR A 149 6.70 -19.00 -20.15
CA THR A 149 6.87 -18.41 -21.50
C THR A 149 7.58 -17.06 -21.49
N LEU A 150 7.52 -16.34 -20.37
CA LEU A 150 8.12 -15.04 -20.17
C LEU A 150 8.96 -15.03 -18.89
N ILE A 151 9.70 -13.95 -18.68
CA ILE A 151 10.42 -13.70 -17.44
C ILE A 151 9.86 -12.44 -16.75
N GLU A 152 9.85 -12.45 -15.44
CA GLU A 152 9.47 -11.30 -14.60
C GLU A 152 10.55 -11.03 -13.55
N PRO A 153 10.72 -9.77 -13.08
CA PRO A 153 11.69 -9.46 -12.04
C PRO A 153 11.20 -9.98 -10.68
N LYS A 154 12.07 -10.61 -9.91
CA LYS A 154 11.78 -11.02 -8.53
C LYS A 154 11.51 -9.81 -7.63
N PHE A 155 12.19 -8.70 -7.89
CA PHE A 155 12.03 -7.40 -7.23
C PHE A 155 12.45 -6.29 -8.19
N LEU A 156 12.05 -5.05 -7.92
CA LEU A 156 12.46 -3.89 -8.70
C LEU A 156 13.76 -3.29 -8.14
N SER A 157 14.51 -2.59 -8.99
CA SER A 157 15.82 -2.00 -8.64
C SER A 157 15.77 -0.94 -7.54
N SER A 158 14.66 -0.27 -7.40
CA SER A 158 14.26 0.61 -6.28
C SER A 158 15.39 1.51 -5.74
N ARG A 159 15.71 2.60 -6.46
CA ARG A 159 16.75 3.57 -6.04
C ARG A 159 16.48 4.24 -4.69
N LEU A 160 15.24 4.20 -4.23
CA LEU A 160 14.77 4.75 -2.96
C LEU A 160 14.11 3.65 -2.13
N PRO A 161 14.20 3.68 -0.80
CA PRO A 161 13.59 2.67 0.06
C PRO A 161 12.05 2.81 0.08
N ASN A 162 11.40 2.33 -0.99
CA ASN A 162 9.96 2.45 -1.18
C ASN A 162 9.14 1.84 -0.04
N VAL A 163 9.68 0.79 0.61
CA VAL A 163 9.06 0.18 1.79
C VAL A 163 8.85 1.18 2.93
N LEU A 164 9.75 2.15 3.11
CA LEU A 164 9.60 3.22 4.09
C LEU A 164 8.77 4.38 3.55
N LEU A 165 8.95 4.74 2.28
CA LEU A 165 8.29 5.91 1.68
C LEU A 165 6.78 5.71 1.55
N ASN A 166 6.34 4.56 1.06
CA ASN A 166 4.91 4.26 0.90
C ASN A 166 4.35 3.41 2.04
N GLY A 167 5.22 2.86 2.88
CA GLY A 167 4.80 1.84 3.82
C GLY A 167 4.34 0.57 3.11
N ALA A 168 3.88 -0.39 3.85
CA ALA A 168 3.26 -1.59 3.32
C ALA A 168 2.49 -2.32 4.42
N SER A 169 1.30 -2.80 4.11
CA SER A 169 0.52 -3.64 5.02
C SER A 169 0.20 -4.98 4.36
N GLY A 170 0.16 -6.03 5.14
CA GLY A 170 -0.19 -7.36 4.65
C GLY A 170 -0.57 -8.30 5.78
N ILE A 171 -1.65 -9.05 5.57
CA ILE A 171 -2.12 -10.06 6.52
C ILE A 171 -1.95 -11.43 5.83
N ALA A 172 -0.99 -12.19 6.32
CA ALA A 172 -0.74 -13.56 5.86
C ALA A 172 -1.23 -14.58 6.91
N VAL A 173 -1.01 -15.85 6.65
CA VAL A 173 -1.30 -16.90 7.63
C VAL A 173 -0.19 -16.95 8.68
N GLY A 174 -0.55 -16.75 9.94
CA GLY A 174 0.39 -16.79 11.07
C GLY A 174 1.29 -15.56 11.24
N MET A 175 1.27 -14.59 10.30
CA MET A 175 2.02 -13.34 10.43
C MET A 175 1.35 -12.18 9.69
N ALA A 176 1.62 -10.97 10.15
CA ALA A 176 1.17 -9.74 9.52
C ALA A 176 2.28 -8.69 9.55
N THR A 177 2.21 -7.73 8.64
CA THR A 177 3.05 -6.54 8.64
C THR A 177 2.19 -5.30 8.42
N ASP A 178 2.59 -4.20 9.07
CA ASP A 178 1.97 -2.89 8.88
C ASP A 178 3.05 -1.81 9.09
N ILE A 179 3.67 -1.44 7.99
CA ILE A 179 4.76 -0.45 7.94
C ILE A 179 4.15 0.87 7.52
N PRO A 180 4.20 1.92 8.34
CA PRO A 180 3.66 3.22 7.96
C PRO A 180 4.52 3.92 6.90
N PRO A 181 3.95 4.84 6.10
CA PRO A 181 4.70 5.65 5.16
C PRO A 181 5.49 6.77 5.87
N HIS A 182 6.55 7.26 5.20
CA HIS A 182 7.44 8.31 5.74
C HIS A 182 7.75 9.39 4.72
N ASN A 183 8.18 10.54 5.21
CA ASN A 183 8.55 11.67 4.38
C ASN A 183 9.84 11.40 3.59
N LEU A 184 9.81 11.69 2.29
CA LEU A 184 10.95 11.46 1.38
C LEU A 184 12.21 12.20 1.83
N THR A 185 12.08 13.46 2.23
CA THR A 185 13.22 14.29 2.65
C THR A 185 13.89 13.72 3.90
N ASP A 186 13.10 13.26 4.86
CA ASP A 186 13.58 12.70 6.12
C ASP A 186 14.26 11.35 5.89
N VAL A 187 13.64 10.49 5.09
CA VAL A 187 14.24 9.19 4.72
C VAL A 187 15.55 9.37 3.96
N VAL A 188 15.64 10.34 3.03
CA VAL A 188 16.89 10.62 2.30
C VAL A 188 17.96 11.15 3.23
N LYS A 189 17.64 12.09 4.14
CA LYS A 189 18.60 12.59 5.14
C LYS A 189 19.12 11.48 6.05
N ALA A 190 18.22 10.62 6.55
CA ALA A 190 18.58 9.47 7.35
C ALA A 190 19.47 8.48 6.58
N SER A 191 19.17 8.24 5.31
CA SER A 191 19.97 7.36 4.45
C SER A 191 21.38 7.90 4.24
N ILE A 192 21.52 9.21 3.97
CA ILE A 192 22.84 9.86 3.84
C ILE A 192 23.63 9.74 5.16
N ALA A 193 23.00 10.08 6.29
CA ALA A 193 23.63 9.99 7.58
C ALA A 193 24.10 8.55 7.91
N LEU A 194 23.29 7.54 7.55
CA LEU A 194 23.64 6.13 7.75
C LEU A 194 24.79 5.68 6.83
N ILE A 195 24.90 6.20 5.60
CA ILE A 195 26.03 5.95 4.71
C ILE A 195 27.32 6.53 5.30
N ASP A 196 27.25 7.77 5.82
CA ASP A 196 28.41 8.45 6.43
C ASP A 196 28.82 7.79 7.76
N ASN A 197 27.85 7.26 8.52
CA ASN A 197 28.09 6.53 9.76
C ASN A 197 27.26 5.24 9.85
N PRO A 198 27.75 4.11 9.28
CA PRO A 198 27.04 2.83 9.28
C PRO A 198 26.75 2.20 10.65
N LYS A 199 27.27 2.77 11.73
CA LYS A 199 27.06 2.29 13.11
C LYS A 199 25.91 3.01 13.83
N MET A 200 25.19 3.88 13.15
CA MET A 200 24.03 4.55 13.74
C MET A 200 22.98 3.56 14.22
N THR A 201 22.46 3.82 15.41
CA THR A 201 21.36 3.06 16.01
C THR A 201 20.00 3.61 15.55
N VAL A 202 18.93 2.87 15.84
CA VAL A 202 17.54 3.38 15.63
C VAL A 202 17.32 4.67 16.41
N SER A 203 17.85 4.77 17.63
CA SER A 203 17.77 6.00 18.45
C SER A 203 18.46 7.20 17.80
N ASP A 204 19.52 6.99 17.03
CA ASP A 204 20.19 8.06 16.30
C ASP A 204 19.36 8.47 15.06
N LEU A 205 18.80 7.48 14.34
CA LEU A 205 18.04 7.69 13.13
C LEU A 205 16.70 8.38 13.37
N ILE A 206 16.08 8.24 14.55
CA ILE A 206 14.81 8.88 14.88
C ILE A 206 14.92 10.41 14.88
N SER A 207 16.13 10.97 15.06
CA SER A 207 16.34 12.40 14.92
C SER A 207 16.13 12.91 13.49
N TYR A 208 16.24 12.05 12.49
CA TYR A 208 15.98 12.34 11.07
C TYR A 208 14.57 11.93 10.66
N ILE A 209 14.04 10.84 11.20
CA ILE A 209 12.70 10.31 10.91
C ILE A 209 11.92 10.25 12.23
N PRO A 210 11.39 11.37 12.72
CA PRO A 210 10.77 11.44 14.05
C PRO A 210 9.43 10.70 14.12
N SER A 211 8.72 10.58 13.01
CA SER A 211 7.41 9.95 12.93
C SER A 211 7.05 9.54 11.50
N PRO A 212 6.04 8.68 11.32
CA PRO A 212 5.42 8.46 10.02
C PRO A 212 4.88 9.75 9.38
N ASP A 213 4.72 9.74 8.05
CA ASP A 213 4.13 10.83 7.27
C ASP A 213 3.01 10.24 6.40
N PHE A 214 1.79 10.31 6.92
CA PHE A 214 0.61 9.76 6.24
C PHE A 214 0.12 10.66 5.09
N PRO A 215 -0.50 10.10 4.05
CA PRO A 215 -1.03 10.88 2.92
C PRO A 215 -2.20 11.80 3.31
N THR A 216 -2.87 11.52 4.41
CA THR A 216 -3.87 12.42 5.01
C THR A 216 -3.20 13.35 6.00
N LYS A 217 -3.68 14.60 6.12
CA LYS A 217 -3.06 15.65 6.95
C LYS A 217 -3.49 15.61 8.43
N ALA A 218 -3.88 14.45 8.94
CA ALA A 218 -4.26 14.30 10.35
C ALA A 218 -3.04 14.42 11.28
N GLU A 219 -3.30 14.76 12.53
CA GLU A 219 -2.29 14.89 13.57
C GLU A 219 -1.88 13.56 14.17
N ILE A 220 -0.57 13.33 14.34
CA ILE A 220 -0.04 12.24 15.17
C ILE A 220 0.00 12.73 16.61
N ILE A 221 -0.69 12.00 17.50
CA ILE A 221 -0.77 12.33 18.93
C ILE A 221 0.00 11.34 19.82
N SER A 222 0.70 10.37 19.23
CA SER A 222 1.62 9.50 19.96
C SER A 222 2.85 10.27 20.40
N SER A 223 3.35 9.95 21.60
CA SER A 223 4.53 10.62 22.15
C SER A 223 5.83 10.20 21.41
N PRO A 224 6.90 11.02 21.49
CA PRO A 224 8.20 10.64 20.94
C PRO A 224 8.74 9.31 21.51
N GLU A 225 8.46 9.01 22.78
CA GLU A 225 8.86 7.76 23.43
C GLU A 225 8.12 6.56 22.84
N GLU A 226 6.79 6.68 22.61
CA GLU A 226 5.98 5.65 21.91
C GLU A 226 6.52 5.41 20.50
N MET A 227 6.94 6.46 19.79
CA MET A 227 7.53 6.34 18.45
C MET A 227 8.88 5.62 18.49
N LEU A 228 9.77 5.99 19.42
CA LEU A 228 11.06 5.33 19.59
C LEU A 228 10.89 3.84 19.92
N GLU A 229 9.96 3.50 20.81
CA GLU A 229 9.67 2.11 21.16
C GLU A 229 9.16 1.33 19.94
N MET A 230 8.22 1.91 19.18
CA MET A 230 7.68 1.30 17.95
C MET A 230 8.79 1.01 16.93
N TYR A 231 9.65 1.98 16.64
CA TYR A 231 10.74 1.79 15.69
C TYR A 231 11.81 0.82 16.19
N SER A 232 12.06 0.79 17.48
CA SER A 232 13.10 -0.09 18.08
C SER A 232 12.65 -1.54 18.17
N THR A 233 11.37 -1.77 18.44
CA THR A 233 10.80 -3.11 18.65
C THR A 233 10.10 -3.68 17.42
N GLY A 234 9.73 -2.82 16.47
CA GLY A 234 8.83 -3.16 15.35
C GLY A 234 7.41 -3.45 15.80
N ARG A 235 7.01 -3.04 17.00
CA ARG A 235 5.67 -3.24 17.57
C ARG A 235 5.21 -1.97 18.24
N GLY A 236 3.93 -1.63 18.04
CA GLY A 236 3.34 -0.43 18.61
C GLY A 236 2.07 -0.02 17.87
N SER A 237 1.59 1.16 18.18
CA SER A 237 0.45 1.78 17.50
C SER A 237 0.69 3.28 17.35
N VAL A 238 0.32 3.82 16.20
CA VAL A 238 0.33 5.26 15.94
C VAL A 238 -1.06 5.80 16.12
N LYS A 239 -1.22 6.71 17.06
CA LYS A 239 -2.50 7.35 17.34
C LYS A 239 -2.66 8.58 16.47
N LEU A 240 -3.74 8.64 15.70
CA LEU A 240 -4.06 9.75 14.81
C LEU A 240 -5.33 10.47 15.28
N ARG A 241 -5.34 11.77 15.13
CA ARG A 241 -6.49 12.65 15.42
C ARG A 241 -6.83 13.47 14.19
N ALA A 242 -8.13 13.63 13.89
CA ALA A 242 -8.60 14.54 12.87
C ALA A 242 -8.23 15.99 13.25
N THR A 243 -7.95 16.80 12.24
CA THR A 243 -7.84 18.25 12.41
C THR A 243 -9.16 18.92 12.11
N TYR A 244 -9.48 19.99 12.83
CA TYR A 244 -10.71 20.75 12.64
C TYR A 244 -10.51 22.23 12.88
N GLU A 245 -11.37 23.04 12.33
CA GLU A 245 -11.48 24.48 12.55
C GLU A 245 -12.91 24.82 13.00
N ILE A 246 -13.08 25.95 13.65
CA ILE A 246 -14.40 26.45 14.03
C ILE A 246 -14.70 27.66 13.14
N GLU A 247 -15.70 27.50 12.26
CA GLU A 247 -16.14 28.54 11.34
C GLU A 247 -17.63 28.83 11.61
N ASP A 248 -17.97 30.09 11.84
CA ASP A 248 -19.36 30.56 12.07
C ASP A 248 -20.15 29.76 13.13
N GLY A 249 -19.44 29.14 14.11
CA GLY A 249 -20.04 28.34 15.16
C GLY A 249 -20.22 26.86 14.82
N GLU A 250 -19.78 26.46 13.64
CA GLU A 250 -19.75 25.06 13.17
C GLU A 250 -18.36 24.47 13.30
N ILE A 251 -18.28 23.14 13.48
CA ILE A 251 -17.02 22.40 13.50
C ILE A 251 -16.77 21.85 12.09
N VAL A 252 -15.76 22.40 11.41
CA VAL A 252 -15.33 21.96 10.08
C VAL A 252 -14.14 21.01 10.23
N ILE A 253 -14.30 19.74 9.93
CA ILE A 253 -13.20 18.75 9.94
C ILE A 253 -12.39 18.94 8.65
N THR A 254 -11.13 19.39 8.80
CA THR A 254 -10.23 19.72 7.68
C THR A 254 -9.35 18.55 7.24
N ALA A 255 -9.10 17.57 8.12
CA ALA A 255 -8.39 16.35 7.75
C ALA A 255 -8.82 15.17 8.61
N LEU A 256 -8.87 13.98 7.99
CA LEU A 256 -9.22 12.71 8.64
C LEU A 256 -7.97 11.86 8.89
N PRO A 257 -8.01 11.00 9.93
CA PRO A 257 -7.00 9.97 10.13
C PRO A 257 -6.85 9.06 8.91
N TYR A 258 -5.64 8.56 8.69
CA TYR A 258 -5.34 7.64 7.60
C TYR A 258 -6.22 6.37 7.67
N GLN A 259 -6.70 5.91 6.52
CA GLN A 259 -7.61 4.76 6.37
C GLN A 259 -9.00 4.95 7.02
N VAL A 260 -9.40 6.15 7.33
CA VAL A 260 -10.73 6.46 7.84
C VAL A 260 -11.50 7.29 6.82
N SER A 261 -12.70 6.83 6.43
CA SER A 261 -13.60 7.56 5.53
C SER A 261 -14.51 8.53 6.28
N THR A 262 -15.00 9.55 5.59
CA THR A 262 -15.99 10.50 6.12
C THR A 262 -17.23 9.79 6.66
N SER A 263 -17.78 8.84 5.91
CA SER A 263 -18.94 8.05 6.33
C SER A 263 -18.72 7.36 7.67
N LYS A 264 -17.53 6.77 7.89
CA LYS A 264 -17.21 6.10 9.16
C LYS A 264 -17.13 7.07 10.33
N ILE A 265 -16.63 8.29 10.12
CA ILE A 265 -16.62 9.32 11.16
C ILE A 265 -18.03 9.77 11.51
N LEU A 266 -18.88 10.00 10.49
CA LEU A 266 -20.28 10.35 10.73
C LEU A 266 -21.04 9.27 11.51
N GLU A 267 -20.84 8.00 11.17
CA GLU A 267 -21.39 6.88 11.94
C GLU A 267 -20.91 6.88 13.41
N GLN A 268 -19.62 7.14 13.64
CA GLN A 268 -19.07 7.24 14.98
C GLN A 268 -19.66 8.42 15.77
N ILE A 269 -19.81 9.58 15.13
CA ILE A 269 -20.42 10.76 15.74
C ILE A 269 -21.89 10.46 16.08
N ALA A 270 -22.67 9.89 15.16
CA ALA A 270 -24.05 9.52 15.40
C ALA A 270 -24.19 8.54 16.59
N ALA A 271 -23.36 7.51 16.63
CA ALA A 271 -23.33 6.55 17.74
C ALA A 271 -22.97 7.22 19.09
N GLN A 272 -22.09 8.22 19.10
CA GLN A 272 -21.74 8.98 20.30
C GLN A 272 -22.88 9.90 20.75
N VAL A 273 -23.62 10.49 19.83
CA VAL A 273 -24.80 11.33 20.12
C VAL A 273 -25.93 10.50 20.68
N GLU A 274 -26.16 9.29 20.16
CA GLU A 274 -27.17 8.35 20.67
C GLU A 274 -26.78 7.77 22.04
N SER A 275 -25.49 7.57 22.29
CA SER A 275 -25.02 7.16 23.63
C SER A 275 -25.17 8.34 24.59
N VAL A 276 -25.80 8.15 25.73
CA VAL A 276 -26.17 9.18 26.75
C VAL A 276 -25.03 10.08 27.20
N SER A 277 -23.79 9.81 26.76
CA SER A 277 -22.57 10.54 27.14
C SER A 277 -22.41 11.93 26.48
N TYR A 278 -23.10 12.21 25.35
CA TYR A 278 -22.95 13.47 24.59
C TYR A 278 -24.28 14.06 24.10
N THR A 279 -25.30 14.10 24.96
CA THR A 279 -26.64 14.62 24.62
C THR A 279 -26.68 16.10 24.26
N HIS A 280 -25.59 16.84 24.45
CA HIS A 280 -25.48 18.28 24.14
C HIS A 280 -24.90 18.57 22.74
N LEU A 281 -24.36 17.56 22.04
CA LEU A 281 -23.89 17.70 20.66
C LEU A 281 -25.03 17.30 19.71
N ARG A 282 -25.96 18.21 19.44
CA ARG A 282 -26.90 18.04 18.32
C ARG A 282 -26.24 18.53 17.04
N ALA A 283 -26.03 17.63 16.08
CA ALA A 283 -25.74 18.04 14.72
C ALA A 283 -26.99 18.72 14.15
N HIS A 284 -26.88 19.96 13.74
CA HIS A 284 -27.89 20.59 12.90
C HIS A 284 -27.74 20.02 11.50
N GLU A 285 -28.65 19.12 11.12
CA GLU A 285 -28.86 18.76 9.73
C GLU A 285 -29.49 20.00 9.04
N THR A 286 -28.76 20.59 8.10
CA THR A 286 -29.30 21.51 7.11
C THR A 286 -29.34 20.82 5.75
#